data_f50548e2b0bfd49dfe56720ec90c3f17
#
_entry.id   f50548e2b0bfd49dfe56720ec90c3f17
#
_cell.length_a   1.000
_cell.length_b   1.000
_cell.length_c   1.000
_cell.angle_alpha   90.00
_cell.angle_beta   90.00
_cell.angle_gamma   90.00
#
_symmetry.space_group_name_H-M   'P 1'
#
loop_
_entity.id
_entity.type
_entity.pdbx_description
1 polymer ?
#
loop_
_entity_poly.entity_id
_entity_poly.type
_entity_poly.pdbx_seq_one_letter_code
_entity_poly.pdbx_strand_id
1 'polypeptide(L)'
;TYVENPWSGGGNAGAALEVIVGGLELATLVFMDLEEHPEGDTEIKGLMYRKMDQKIIDTGYGLERFCWAAAGTPTIYEAVYPETVSNLRKITDFDNRVKSLGLPIDMDYLLGELSRLAGILNIDVGTDAEKLYVSLAAKISGGKIQISVDQLKEITEPLSLIYAIPDHLQAVCSMLGDGLVPSNSKAGYLPRMLARRVCRMKAELGINLSLAELGQKHIDHHMRALDKSSVE
;
A
#
# COMPACT_ATOMS: atom_id res chain seq x y z
N THR A 1 10.99 -12.05 -13.90
CA THR A 1 12.21 -11.64 -13.16
C THR A 1 12.78 -10.40 -13.82
N TYR A 2 13.15 -9.43 -13.04
CA TYR A 2 13.70 -8.17 -13.48
C TYR A 2 15.03 -7.90 -12.76
N VAL A 3 16.06 -7.38 -13.46
CA VAL A 3 17.34 -7.02 -12.88
C VAL A 3 17.35 -5.52 -12.63
N GLU A 4 17.49 -5.14 -11.38
CA GLU A 4 17.61 -3.73 -10.98
C GLU A 4 19.05 -3.24 -10.93
N ASN A 5 19.19 -1.92 -10.74
CA ASN A 5 20.47 -1.32 -10.35
C ASN A 5 20.98 -1.96 -9.05
N PRO A 6 22.32 -2.00 -8.84
CA PRO A 6 22.86 -2.60 -7.63
C PRO A 6 22.22 -2.03 -6.37
N TRP A 7 21.76 -2.92 -5.50
CA TRP A 7 21.28 -2.57 -4.17
C TRP A 7 22.46 -2.26 -3.25
N SER A 8 22.30 -1.30 -2.35
CA SER A 8 23.27 -1.00 -1.30
C SER A 8 22.56 -0.57 -0.03
N GLY A 9 23.04 -1.09 1.11
CA GLY A 9 22.52 -0.77 2.45
C GLY A 9 23.27 -1.56 3.53
N GLY A 10 23.32 -1.00 4.76
CA GLY A 10 23.94 -1.68 5.89
C GLY A 10 25.43 -2.00 5.73
N GLY A 11 26.15 -1.24 4.88
CA GLY A 11 27.57 -1.50 4.59
C GLY A 11 27.84 -2.59 3.55
N ASN A 12 26.80 -3.18 2.94
CA ASN A 12 26.91 -4.18 1.89
C ASN A 12 26.24 -3.73 0.60
N ALA A 13 26.66 -4.34 -0.51
CA ALA A 13 26.04 -4.10 -1.82
C ALA A 13 26.13 -5.34 -2.72
N GLY A 14 25.31 -5.33 -3.78
CA GLY A 14 25.35 -6.39 -4.79
C GLY A 14 24.21 -6.30 -5.79
N ALA A 15 24.15 -7.26 -6.70
CA ALA A 15 23.12 -7.33 -7.73
C ALA A 15 21.74 -7.63 -7.11
N ALA A 16 20.70 -6.99 -7.61
CA ALA A 16 19.34 -7.24 -7.19
C ALA A 16 18.49 -7.84 -8.32
N LEU A 17 17.65 -8.79 -7.96
CA LEU A 17 16.65 -9.40 -8.84
C LEU A 17 15.26 -9.24 -8.22
N GLU A 18 14.30 -8.77 -9.01
CA GLU A 18 12.90 -8.72 -8.61
C GLU A 18 12.12 -9.93 -9.11
N VAL A 19 11.28 -10.47 -8.27
CA VAL A 19 10.30 -11.50 -8.62
C VAL A 19 8.98 -10.82 -8.92
N ILE A 20 8.61 -10.78 -10.19
CA ILE A 20 7.40 -10.09 -10.67
C ILE A 20 6.41 -11.10 -11.20
N VAL A 21 5.16 -11.01 -10.77
CA VAL A 21 4.03 -11.82 -11.23
C VAL A 21 2.89 -10.91 -11.65
N GLY A 22 2.51 -10.97 -12.93
CA GLY A 22 1.42 -10.13 -13.47
C GLY A 22 1.67 -8.61 -13.37
N GLY A 23 2.94 -8.17 -13.29
CA GLY A 23 3.30 -6.78 -13.06
C GLY A 23 3.45 -6.38 -11.58
N LEU A 24 3.12 -7.30 -10.65
CA LEU A 24 3.30 -7.10 -9.21
C LEU A 24 4.64 -7.66 -8.77
N GLU A 25 5.49 -6.82 -8.18
CA GLU A 25 6.70 -7.24 -7.49
C GLU A 25 6.34 -7.93 -6.16
N LEU A 26 6.71 -9.21 -6.03
CA LEU A 26 6.45 -10.00 -4.84
C LEU A 26 7.65 -10.07 -3.90
N ALA A 27 8.86 -10.07 -4.46
CA ALA A 27 10.09 -10.24 -3.70
C ALA A 27 11.27 -9.60 -4.41
N THR A 28 12.25 -9.18 -3.62
CA THR A 28 13.58 -8.77 -4.08
C THR A 28 14.62 -9.75 -3.53
N LEU A 29 15.47 -10.25 -4.40
CA LEU A 29 16.60 -11.11 -4.08
C LEU A 29 17.88 -10.30 -4.28
N VAL A 30 18.66 -10.10 -3.24
CA VAL A 30 19.92 -9.35 -3.30
C VAL A 30 21.09 -10.29 -3.11
N PHE A 31 21.99 -10.30 -4.07
CA PHE A 31 23.20 -11.10 -4.08
C PHE A 31 24.38 -10.21 -3.68
N MET A 32 24.62 -10.10 -2.36
CA MET A 32 25.66 -9.24 -1.80
C MET A 32 27.01 -9.91 -1.91
N ASP A 33 27.91 -9.28 -2.66
CA ASP A 33 29.32 -9.70 -2.80
C ASP A 33 30.28 -8.53 -2.60
N LEU A 34 29.75 -7.38 -2.19
CA LEU A 34 30.49 -6.15 -1.98
C LEU A 34 30.32 -5.63 -0.56
N GLU A 35 31.39 -5.16 0.08
CA GLU A 35 31.39 -4.46 1.35
C GLU A 35 31.87 -3.01 1.18
N GLU A 36 31.30 -2.08 1.96
CA GLU A 36 31.73 -0.69 1.98
C GLU A 36 33.17 -0.59 2.52
N HIS A 37 34.04 0.06 1.74
CA HIS A 37 35.43 0.24 2.11
C HIS A 37 36.01 1.50 1.45
N PRO A 38 36.72 2.39 2.19
CA PRO A 38 37.26 3.64 1.64
C PRO A 38 38.21 3.46 0.44
N GLU A 39 38.92 2.34 0.39
CA GLU A 39 39.86 1.99 -0.68
C GLU A 39 39.20 0.98 -1.67
N GLY A 40 37.87 0.95 -1.75
CA GLY A 40 37.16 0.10 -2.70
C GLY A 40 37.38 0.56 -4.16
N ASP A 41 37.13 -0.36 -5.09
CA ASP A 41 37.28 -0.13 -6.54
C ASP A 41 35.94 0.06 -7.26
N THR A 42 34.83 -0.13 -6.55
CA THR A 42 33.48 -0.05 -7.10
C THR A 42 32.68 1.05 -6.41
N GLU A 43 32.22 2.04 -7.18
CA GLU A 43 31.35 3.11 -6.64
C GLU A 43 29.87 2.76 -6.84
N ILE A 44 29.07 2.77 -5.75
CA ILE A 44 27.62 2.62 -5.77
C ILE A 44 26.99 3.71 -4.92
N LYS A 45 26.14 4.54 -5.50
CA LYS A 45 25.43 5.65 -4.82
C LYS A 45 26.35 6.59 -4.02
N GLY A 46 27.55 6.85 -4.53
CA GLY A 46 28.53 7.76 -3.93
C GLY A 46 29.37 7.15 -2.79
N LEU A 47 29.25 5.85 -2.53
CA LEU A 47 30.09 5.11 -1.59
C LEU A 47 30.98 4.11 -2.33
N MET A 48 32.18 3.88 -1.79
CA MET A 48 33.15 2.96 -2.36
C MET A 48 32.99 1.58 -1.74
N TYR A 49 33.06 0.54 -2.56
CA TYR A 49 32.91 -0.86 -2.18
C TYR A 49 34.07 -1.69 -2.72
N ARG A 50 34.40 -2.77 -2.02
CA ARG A 50 35.30 -3.82 -2.50
C ARG A 50 34.63 -5.18 -2.43
N LYS A 51 35.12 -6.14 -3.20
CA LYS A 51 34.65 -7.52 -3.13
C LYS A 51 34.95 -8.14 -1.77
N MET A 52 33.97 -8.83 -1.21
CA MET A 52 34.11 -9.64 -0.02
C MET A 52 34.18 -11.13 -0.37
N ASP A 53 34.90 -11.90 0.46
CA ASP A 53 35.03 -13.35 0.27
C ASP A 53 33.69 -14.06 0.52
N GLN A 54 32.96 -13.63 1.54
CA GLN A 54 31.65 -14.16 1.88
C GLN A 54 30.59 -13.65 0.88
N LYS A 55 29.79 -14.58 0.37
CA LYS A 55 28.63 -14.30 -0.47
C LYS A 55 27.36 -14.41 0.37
N ILE A 56 26.53 -13.39 0.34
CA ILE A 56 25.28 -13.31 1.10
C ILE A 56 24.12 -13.20 0.12
N ILE A 57 23.08 -13.97 0.35
CA ILE A 57 21.81 -13.80 -0.33
C ILE A 57 20.82 -13.27 0.69
N ASP A 58 20.39 -12.04 0.50
CA ASP A 58 19.34 -11.44 1.29
C ASP A 58 18.04 -11.42 0.49
N THR A 59 16.92 -11.69 1.15
CA THR A 59 15.61 -11.78 0.49
C THR A 59 14.57 -10.95 1.21
N GLY A 60 13.98 -10.01 0.48
CA GLY A 60 12.82 -9.25 0.96
C GLY A 60 11.54 -9.78 0.32
N TYR A 61 10.55 -10.15 1.14
CA TYR A 61 9.25 -10.62 0.69
C TYR A 61 8.15 -9.66 1.12
N GLY A 62 7.30 -9.25 0.19
CA GLY A 62 6.10 -8.49 0.52
C GLY A 62 4.97 -9.43 0.93
N LEU A 63 4.83 -9.74 2.23
CA LEU A 63 3.81 -10.66 2.72
C LEU A 63 2.41 -10.28 2.24
N GLU A 64 2.07 -9.01 2.35
CA GLU A 64 0.77 -8.47 1.93
C GLU A 64 0.58 -8.59 0.40
N ARG A 65 1.66 -8.45 -0.38
CA ARG A 65 1.62 -8.65 -1.83
C ARG A 65 1.38 -10.12 -2.20
N PHE A 66 1.95 -11.06 -1.45
CA PHE A 66 1.64 -12.49 -1.60
C PHE A 66 0.19 -12.79 -1.27
N CYS A 67 -0.33 -12.24 -0.17
CA CYS A 67 -1.74 -12.36 0.18
C CYS A 67 -2.65 -11.83 -0.93
N TRP A 68 -2.31 -10.68 -1.49
CA TRP A 68 -3.06 -10.08 -2.59
C TRP A 68 -3.02 -10.95 -3.86
N ALA A 69 -1.83 -11.40 -4.27
CA ALA A 69 -1.69 -12.27 -5.44
C ALA A 69 -2.44 -13.59 -5.28
N ALA A 70 -2.46 -14.15 -4.06
CA ALA A 70 -3.19 -15.38 -3.76
C ALA A 70 -4.71 -15.19 -3.69
N ALA A 71 -5.18 -14.08 -3.11
CA ALA A 71 -6.59 -13.77 -2.97
C ALA A 71 -7.25 -13.36 -4.30
N GLY A 72 -6.47 -12.74 -5.21
CA GLY A 72 -6.97 -12.25 -6.49
C GLY A 72 -7.99 -11.11 -6.38
N THR A 73 -7.99 -10.37 -5.26
CA THR A 73 -8.85 -9.22 -5.05
C THR A 73 -8.42 -8.03 -5.91
N PRO A 74 -9.35 -7.09 -6.25
CA PRO A 74 -9.00 -5.91 -7.04
C PRO A 74 -7.89 -5.06 -6.44
N THR A 75 -7.84 -4.96 -5.11
CA THR A 75 -6.81 -4.21 -4.39
C THR A 75 -6.20 -5.02 -3.25
N ILE A 76 -4.98 -4.66 -2.85
CA ILE A 76 -4.28 -5.26 -1.70
C ILE A 76 -5.03 -5.05 -0.38
N TYR A 77 -5.76 -3.93 -0.25
CA TYR A 77 -6.47 -3.59 0.99
C TYR A 77 -7.63 -4.55 1.27
N GLU A 78 -8.30 -5.04 0.23
CA GLU A 78 -9.36 -6.05 0.36
C GLU A 78 -8.81 -7.44 0.66
N ALA A 79 -7.58 -7.73 0.25
CA ALA A 79 -6.90 -8.97 0.63
C ALA A 79 -6.42 -8.96 2.08
N VAL A 80 -5.84 -7.84 2.54
CA VAL A 80 -5.18 -7.74 3.86
C VAL A 80 -6.14 -7.33 4.97
N TYR A 81 -7.12 -6.44 4.65
CA TYR A 81 -8.06 -5.88 5.64
C TYR A 81 -9.53 -6.05 5.24
N PRO A 82 -9.99 -7.24 4.82
CA PRO A 82 -11.31 -7.42 4.19
C PRO A 82 -12.46 -6.96 5.10
N GLU A 83 -12.43 -7.33 6.38
CA GLU A 83 -13.48 -6.96 7.32
C GLU A 83 -13.47 -5.47 7.67
N THR A 84 -12.30 -4.88 7.87
CA THR A 84 -12.18 -3.45 8.19
C THR A 84 -12.62 -2.58 7.01
N VAL A 85 -12.19 -2.91 5.78
CA VAL A 85 -12.62 -2.21 4.56
C VAL A 85 -14.12 -2.33 4.37
N SER A 86 -14.69 -3.55 4.47
CA SER A 86 -16.13 -3.77 4.37
C SER A 86 -16.93 -2.97 5.40
N ASN A 87 -16.44 -2.90 6.64
CA ASN A 87 -17.09 -2.14 7.70
C ASN A 87 -17.04 -0.62 7.44
N LEU A 88 -15.88 -0.10 6.99
CA LEU A 88 -15.75 1.32 6.62
C LEU A 88 -16.67 1.70 5.46
N ARG A 89 -16.76 0.88 4.41
CA ARG A 89 -17.70 1.10 3.29
C ARG A 89 -19.15 1.17 3.79
N LYS A 90 -19.54 0.31 4.73
CA LYS A 90 -20.90 0.34 5.33
C LYS A 90 -21.14 1.60 6.17
N ILE A 91 -20.21 1.97 7.05
CA ILE A 91 -20.36 3.13 7.95
C ILE A 91 -20.42 4.43 7.15
N THR A 92 -19.70 4.53 6.03
CA THR A 92 -19.66 5.71 5.16
C THR A 92 -20.78 5.74 4.12
N ASP A 93 -21.60 4.68 4.08
CA ASP A 93 -22.62 4.48 3.03
C ASP A 93 -22.06 4.59 1.60
N PHE A 94 -20.79 4.21 1.45
CA PHE A 94 -20.02 4.39 0.22
C PHE A 94 -20.69 3.75 -1.00
N ASP A 95 -21.17 2.51 -0.87
CA ASP A 95 -21.75 1.77 -1.99
C ASP A 95 -23.05 2.42 -2.52
N ASN A 96 -23.88 2.99 -1.64
CA ASN A 96 -25.09 3.71 -2.05
C ASN A 96 -24.75 5.06 -2.69
N ARG A 97 -23.73 5.75 -2.18
CA ARG A 97 -23.23 6.99 -2.79
C ARG A 97 -22.76 6.73 -4.23
N VAL A 98 -21.98 5.67 -4.46
CA VAL A 98 -21.55 5.31 -5.82
C VAL A 98 -22.72 4.96 -6.71
N LYS A 99 -23.70 4.19 -6.22
CA LYS A 99 -24.93 3.89 -6.97
C LYS A 99 -25.72 5.15 -7.36
N SER A 100 -25.72 6.16 -6.50
CA SER A 100 -26.43 7.44 -6.78
C SER A 100 -25.81 8.23 -7.94
N LEU A 101 -24.57 7.95 -8.36
CA LEU A 101 -23.94 8.55 -9.54
C LEU A 101 -24.56 8.06 -10.85
N GLY A 102 -25.46 7.07 -10.80
CA GLY A 102 -26.19 6.55 -11.98
C GLY A 102 -25.29 5.85 -12.99
N LEU A 103 -24.08 5.45 -12.59
CA LEU A 103 -23.17 4.73 -13.46
C LEU A 103 -23.58 3.26 -13.52
N PRO A 104 -23.69 2.64 -14.70
CA PRO A 104 -23.91 1.21 -14.85
C PRO A 104 -22.61 0.43 -14.57
N ILE A 105 -22.06 0.59 -13.34
CA ILE A 105 -20.74 0.09 -12.99
C ILE A 105 -20.87 -1.07 -12.00
N ASP A 106 -20.23 -2.18 -12.33
CA ASP A 106 -19.76 -3.15 -11.38
C ASP A 106 -18.50 -2.58 -10.69
N MET A 107 -18.55 -2.43 -9.36
CA MET A 107 -17.43 -1.87 -8.58
C MET A 107 -16.17 -2.73 -8.68
N ASP A 108 -16.30 -4.05 -8.69
CA ASP A 108 -15.14 -4.95 -8.80
C ASP A 108 -14.46 -4.79 -10.16
N TYR A 109 -15.26 -4.61 -11.22
CA TYR A 109 -14.71 -4.29 -12.54
C TYR A 109 -14.00 -2.94 -12.56
N LEU A 110 -14.61 -1.89 -11.98
CA LEU A 110 -13.98 -0.55 -11.92
C LEU A 110 -12.67 -0.59 -11.15
N LEU A 111 -12.66 -1.23 -9.98
CA LEU A 111 -11.46 -1.37 -9.16
C LEU A 111 -10.37 -2.18 -9.87
N GLY A 112 -10.75 -3.25 -10.56
CA GLY A 112 -9.84 -4.04 -11.40
C GLY A 112 -9.21 -3.21 -12.52
N GLU A 113 -10.00 -2.39 -13.21
CA GLU A 113 -9.48 -1.48 -14.26
C GLU A 113 -8.59 -0.38 -13.67
N LEU A 114 -8.94 0.20 -12.53
CA LEU A 114 -8.09 1.19 -11.83
C LEU A 114 -6.74 0.57 -11.43
N SER A 115 -6.76 -0.62 -10.85
CA SER A 115 -5.54 -1.35 -10.47
C SER A 115 -4.67 -1.67 -11.68
N ARG A 116 -5.28 -2.16 -12.76
CA ARG A 116 -4.57 -2.44 -14.02
C ARG A 116 -3.94 -1.17 -14.61
N LEU A 117 -4.65 -0.07 -14.60
CA LEU A 117 -4.17 1.20 -15.14
C LEU A 117 -3.10 1.84 -14.27
N ALA A 118 -3.18 1.70 -12.94
CA ALA A 118 -2.16 2.18 -12.01
C ALA A 118 -0.78 1.55 -12.30
N GLY A 119 -0.73 0.27 -12.70
CA GLY A 119 0.50 -0.40 -13.11
C GLY A 119 1.07 0.02 -14.48
N ILE A 120 0.27 0.71 -15.29
CA ILE A 120 0.67 1.14 -16.66
C ILE A 120 1.00 2.64 -16.71
N LEU A 121 0.44 3.41 -15.78
CA LEU A 121 0.65 4.85 -15.73
C LEU A 121 1.97 5.15 -15.01
N ASN A 122 2.91 5.78 -15.71
CA ASN A 122 4.07 6.42 -15.07
C ASN A 122 3.54 7.60 -14.23
N ILE A 123 3.42 7.37 -12.94
CA ILE A 123 3.09 8.41 -11.96
C ILE A 123 4.41 8.89 -11.38
N ASP A 124 5.05 9.83 -12.05
CA ASP A 124 6.26 10.46 -11.54
C ASP A 124 5.94 11.40 -10.37
N VAL A 125 6.89 11.55 -9.46
CA VAL A 125 6.83 12.55 -8.38
C VAL A 125 6.67 13.94 -9.02
N GLY A 126 5.51 14.57 -8.81
CA GLY A 126 5.16 15.86 -9.42
C GLY A 126 4.15 15.79 -10.58
N THR A 127 3.64 14.60 -10.90
CA THR A 127 2.50 14.49 -11.84
C THR A 127 1.31 15.28 -11.32
N ASP A 128 0.78 16.17 -12.17
CA ASP A 128 -0.44 16.93 -11.89
C ASP A 128 -1.61 15.95 -11.71
N ALA A 129 -2.20 15.94 -10.52
CA ALA A 129 -3.31 15.04 -10.17
C ALA A 129 -4.48 15.19 -11.14
N GLU A 130 -4.77 16.41 -11.61
CA GLU A 130 -5.84 16.65 -12.57
C GLU A 130 -5.59 15.96 -13.91
N LYS A 131 -4.36 16.05 -14.42
CA LYS A 131 -3.97 15.35 -15.65
C LYS A 131 -4.04 13.84 -15.51
N LEU A 132 -3.72 13.33 -14.31
CA LEU A 132 -3.84 11.91 -14.00
C LEU A 132 -5.31 11.47 -14.08
N TYR A 133 -6.22 12.20 -13.43
CA TYR A 133 -7.65 11.89 -13.48
C TYR A 133 -8.23 11.96 -14.89
N VAL A 134 -7.86 12.95 -15.68
CA VAL A 134 -8.25 13.07 -17.09
C VAL A 134 -7.79 11.85 -17.89
N SER A 135 -6.53 11.44 -17.71
CA SER A 135 -5.97 10.26 -18.39
C SER A 135 -6.66 8.96 -17.97
N LEU A 136 -6.94 8.79 -16.66
CA LEU A 136 -7.65 7.63 -16.12
C LEU A 136 -9.08 7.55 -16.66
N ALA A 137 -9.85 8.64 -16.56
CA ALA A 137 -11.22 8.70 -17.06
C ALA A 137 -11.30 8.38 -18.56
N ALA A 138 -10.38 8.93 -19.36
CA ALA A 138 -10.32 8.65 -20.79
C ALA A 138 -10.02 7.18 -21.11
N LYS A 139 -9.07 6.57 -20.37
CA LYS A 139 -8.70 5.15 -20.56
C LYS A 139 -9.82 4.21 -20.13
N ILE A 140 -10.50 4.50 -19.01
CA ILE A 140 -11.65 3.72 -18.55
C ILE A 140 -12.81 3.86 -19.54
N SER A 141 -13.11 5.08 -20.00
CA SER A 141 -14.17 5.37 -20.98
C SER A 141 -13.87 4.79 -22.37
N GLY A 142 -12.62 4.51 -22.71
CA GLY A 142 -12.26 3.76 -23.90
C GLY A 142 -12.66 2.27 -23.86
N GLY A 143 -13.06 1.77 -22.68
CA GLY A 143 -13.58 0.43 -22.45
C GLY A 143 -15.11 0.38 -22.46
N LYS A 144 -15.66 -0.38 -21.49
CA LYS A 144 -17.12 -0.62 -21.37
C LYS A 144 -17.89 0.46 -20.59
N ILE A 145 -17.20 1.37 -19.93
CA ILE A 145 -17.79 2.31 -18.99
C ILE A 145 -17.49 3.74 -19.43
N GLN A 146 -18.53 4.57 -19.52
CA GLN A 146 -18.39 6.02 -19.68
C GLN A 146 -18.39 6.65 -18.28
N ILE A 147 -17.28 7.30 -17.91
CA ILE A 147 -17.10 7.97 -16.61
C ILE A 147 -16.47 9.35 -16.79
N SER A 148 -17.04 10.36 -16.15
CA SER A 148 -16.43 11.69 -16.11
C SER A 148 -15.31 11.77 -15.07
N VAL A 149 -14.47 12.80 -15.17
CA VAL A 149 -13.42 13.08 -14.19
C VAL A 149 -14.02 13.29 -12.79
N ASP A 150 -15.11 14.06 -12.70
CA ASP A 150 -15.77 14.36 -11.42
C ASP A 150 -16.34 13.08 -10.78
N GLN A 151 -17.04 12.25 -11.56
CA GLN A 151 -17.55 10.97 -11.08
C GLN A 151 -16.42 10.05 -10.61
N LEU A 152 -15.29 10.04 -11.34
CA LEU A 152 -14.13 9.24 -10.94
C LEU A 152 -13.54 9.74 -9.62
N LYS A 153 -13.42 11.05 -9.42
CA LYS A 153 -13.00 11.65 -8.15
C LYS A 153 -13.96 11.33 -7.01
N GLU A 154 -15.26 11.47 -7.22
CA GLU A 154 -16.28 11.15 -6.21
C GLU A 154 -16.23 9.68 -5.74
N ILE A 155 -15.68 8.77 -6.55
CA ILE A 155 -15.46 7.37 -6.17
C ILE A 155 -14.09 7.19 -5.52
N THR A 156 -13.03 7.67 -6.17
CA THR A 156 -11.66 7.30 -5.79
C THR A 156 -11.15 8.07 -4.58
N GLU A 157 -11.56 9.32 -4.38
CA GLU A 157 -11.13 10.11 -3.22
C GLU A 157 -11.62 9.51 -1.90
N PRO A 158 -12.93 9.25 -1.69
CA PRO A 158 -13.38 8.58 -0.46
C PRO A 158 -12.81 7.17 -0.33
N LEU A 159 -12.70 6.42 -1.43
CA LEU A 159 -12.15 5.06 -1.41
C LEU A 159 -10.69 5.04 -0.98
N SER A 160 -9.88 6.01 -1.41
CA SER A 160 -8.49 6.14 -0.98
C SER A 160 -8.37 6.34 0.53
N LEU A 161 -9.28 7.09 1.14
CA LEU A 161 -9.34 7.28 2.59
C LEU A 161 -9.79 6.01 3.31
N ILE A 162 -10.78 5.29 2.75
CA ILE A 162 -11.26 4.01 3.27
C ILE A 162 -10.13 2.98 3.30
N TYR A 163 -9.26 2.96 2.30
CA TYR A 163 -8.11 2.07 2.25
C TYR A 163 -6.94 2.52 3.14
N ALA A 164 -6.69 3.81 3.24
CA ALA A 164 -5.60 4.34 4.06
C ALA A 164 -5.85 4.21 5.57
N ILE A 165 -7.11 4.22 6.01
CA ILE A 165 -7.44 4.09 7.45
C ILE A 165 -6.96 2.77 8.03
N PRO A 166 -7.30 1.56 7.52
CA PRO A 166 -6.84 0.31 8.09
C PRO A 166 -5.32 0.16 8.03
N ASP A 167 -4.67 0.59 6.98
CA ASP A 167 -3.21 0.58 6.84
C ASP A 167 -2.53 1.41 7.95
N HIS A 168 -3.00 2.63 8.16
CA HIS A 168 -2.49 3.48 9.24
C HIS A 168 -2.84 2.95 10.64
N LEU A 169 -4.04 2.38 10.82
CA LEU A 169 -4.44 1.76 12.10
C LEU A 169 -3.56 0.57 12.42
N GLN A 170 -3.25 -0.30 11.46
CA GLN A 170 -2.36 -1.44 11.66
C GLN A 170 -1.00 -0.97 12.18
N ALA A 171 -0.40 0.03 11.53
CA ALA A 171 0.89 0.57 11.96
C ALA A 171 0.82 1.21 13.35
N VAL A 172 -0.22 2.00 13.64
CA VAL A 172 -0.40 2.62 14.96
C VAL A 172 -0.60 1.56 16.04
N CYS A 173 -1.48 0.59 15.83
CA CYS A 173 -1.78 -0.45 16.81
C CYS A 173 -0.55 -1.31 17.11
N SER A 174 0.22 -1.70 16.08
CA SER A 174 1.46 -2.46 16.26
C SER A 174 2.49 -1.68 17.08
N MET A 175 2.75 -0.40 16.72
CA MET A 175 3.69 0.43 17.46
C MET A 175 3.26 0.67 18.91
N LEU A 176 1.97 0.85 19.19
CA LEU A 176 1.45 0.98 20.55
C LEU A 176 1.57 -0.34 21.32
N GLY A 177 1.33 -1.48 20.67
CA GLY A 177 1.53 -2.81 21.22
C GLY A 177 2.96 -3.07 21.65
N ASP A 178 3.94 -2.57 20.88
CA ASP A 178 5.36 -2.60 21.19
C ASP A 178 5.78 -1.57 22.28
N GLY A 179 4.82 -0.85 22.86
CA GLY A 179 5.05 0.12 23.93
C GLY A 179 5.54 1.49 23.44
N LEU A 180 5.45 1.79 22.15
CA LEU A 180 5.87 3.07 21.60
C LEU A 180 4.81 4.15 21.84
N VAL A 181 5.07 5.06 22.78
CA VAL A 181 4.15 6.15 23.16
C VAL A 181 4.20 7.29 22.14
N PRO A 182 3.05 7.76 21.61
CA PRO A 182 2.99 8.90 20.72
C PRO A 182 3.57 10.18 21.36
N SER A 183 4.52 10.82 20.66
CA SER A 183 5.20 12.02 21.15
C SER A 183 5.51 13.02 20.04
N ASN A 184 6.06 14.18 20.38
CA ASN A 184 6.44 15.21 19.41
C ASN A 184 7.80 14.98 18.76
N SER A 185 8.58 14.01 19.24
CA SER A 185 9.97 13.80 18.80
C SER A 185 10.34 12.32 18.78
N LYS A 186 11.46 12.02 18.11
CA LYS A 186 12.04 10.68 18.00
C LYS A 186 11.03 9.66 17.46
N ALA A 187 11.14 8.40 17.89
CA ALA A 187 10.31 7.31 17.40
C ALA A 187 8.80 7.52 17.65
N GLY A 188 8.41 8.14 18.75
CA GLY A 188 7.00 8.42 19.08
C GLY A 188 6.31 9.44 18.17
N TYR A 189 7.07 10.17 17.33
CA TYR A 189 6.48 11.08 16.36
C TYR A 189 5.68 10.34 15.27
N LEU A 190 6.14 9.17 14.84
CA LEU A 190 5.49 8.40 13.78
C LEU A 190 4.06 7.96 14.15
N PRO A 191 3.83 7.24 15.28
CA PRO A 191 2.47 6.86 15.66
C PRO A 191 1.56 8.07 15.92
N ARG A 192 2.11 9.17 16.46
CA ARG A 192 1.36 10.42 16.61
C ARG A 192 0.93 11.01 15.26
N MET A 193 1.82 11.03 14.28
CA MET A 193 1.53 11.53 12.94
C MET A 193 0.46 10.68 12.25
N LEU A 194 0.57 9.36 12.28
CA LEU A 194 -0.39 8.44 11.68
C LEU A 194 -1.75 8.53 12.35
N ALA A 195 -1.82 8.55 13.69
CA ALA A 195 -3.06 8.74 14.43
C ALA A 195 -3.78 10.06 14.03
N ARG A 196 -3.04 11.16 13.86
CA ARG A 196 -3.61 12.43 13.38
C ARG A 196 -4.10 12.34 11.93
N ARG A 197 -3.43 11.56 11.08
CA ARG A 197 -3.91 11.30 9.71
C ARG A 197 -5.23 10.53 9.74
N VAL A 198 -5.35 9.47 10.54
CA VAL A 198 -6.60 8.74 10.70
C VAL A 198 -7.71 9.66 11.20
N CYS A 199 -7.44 10.51 12.20
CA CYS A 199 -8.43 11.48 12.68
C CYS A 199 -8.94 12.44 11.60
N ARG A 200 -8.07 12.89 10.69
CA ARG A 200 -8.49 13.72 9.55
C ARG A 200 -9.30 12.94 8.54
N MET A 201 -8.82 11.77 8.12
CA MET A 201 -9.50 10.91 7.15
C MET A 201 -10.91 10.51 7.63
N LYS A 202 -11.05 10.12 8.91
CA LYS A 202 -12.35 9.79 9.47
C LYS A 202 -13.30 10.99 9.50
N ALA A 203 -12.79 12.20 9.79
CA ALA A 203 -13.60 13.43 9.79
C ALA A 203 -14.08 13.77 8.37
N GLU A 204 -13.24 13.63 7.37
CA GLU A 204 -13.56 13.85 5.96
C GLU A 204 -14.60 12.85 5.45
N LEU A 205 -14.54 11.60 5.89
CA LEU A 205 -15.53 10.56 5.60
C LEU A 205 -16.83 10.67 6.43
N GLY A 206 -16.91 11.62 7.37
CA GLY A 206 -18.06 11.74 8.26
C GLY A 206 -18.22 10.63 9.30
N ILE A 207 -17.13 9.93 9.64
CA ILE A 207 -17.16 8.81 10.61
C ILE A 207 -17.16 9.38 12.04
N ASN A 208 -18.23 9.10 12.79
CA ASN A 208 -18.40 9.60 14.16
C ASN A 208 -17.73 8.73 15.25
N LEU A 209 -17.20 7.55 14.90
CA LEU A 209 -16.47 6.70 15.87
C LEU A 209 -15.20 7.41 16.34
N SER A 210 -14.82 7.25 17.58
CA SER A 210 -13.54 7.71 18.10
C SER A 210 -12.37 6.92 17.47
N LEU A 211 -11.16 7.45 17.57
CA LEU A 211 -9.95 6.73 17.11
C LEU A 211 -9.77 5.39 17.86
N ALA A 212 -10.09 5.38 19.17
CA ALA A 212 -10.00 4.18 20.00
C ALA A 212 -10.99 3.10 19.54
N GLU A 213 -12.24 3.48 19.24
CA GLU A 213 -13.25 2.53 18.74
C GLU A 213 -12.87 1.96 17.36
N LEU A 214 -12.31 2.80 16.46
CA LEU A 214 -11.82 2.33 15.18
C LEU A 214 -10.64 1.38 15.33
N GLY A 215 -9.69 1.73 16.21
CA GLY A 215 -8.53 0.90 16.51
C GLY A 215 -8.94 -0.45 17.13
N GLN A 216 -9.86 -0.43 18.10
CA GLN A 216 -10.36 -1.67 18.73
C GLN A 216 -11.05 -2.59 17.71
N LYS A 217 -11.93 -2.03 16.86
CA LYS A 217 -12.57 -2.81 15.80
C LYS A 217 -11.55 -3.42 14.83
N HIS A 218 -10.53 -2.66 14.47
CA HIS A 218 -9.47 -3.15 13.60
C HIS A 218 -8.69 -4.31 14.24
N ILE A 219 -8.30 -4.18 15.53
CA ILE A 219 -7.64 -5.25 16.30
C ILE A 219 -8.54 -6.49 16.38
N ASP A 220 -9.82 -6.33 16.70
CA ASP A 220 -10.76 -7.45 16.81
C ASP A 220 -10.92 -8.21 15.49
N HIS A 221 -10.91 -7.49 14.36
CA HIS A 221 -10.94 -8.11 13.03
C HIS A 221 -9.66 -8.90 12.75
N HIS A 222 -8.50 -8.31 13.08
CA HIS A 222 -7.20 -8.93 12.86
C HIS A 222 -7.02 -10.20 13.72
N MET A 223 -7.37 -10.13 15.00
CA MET A 223 -7.30 -11.28 15.92
C MET A 223 -8.21 -12.43 15.47
N ARG A 224 -9.44 -12.13 15.00
CA ARG A 224 -10.32 -13.17 14.43
C ARG A 224 -9.75 -13.84 13.19
N ALA A 225 -8.99 -13.12 12.37
CA ALA A 225 -8.32 -13.71 11.21
C ALA A 225 -7.20 -14.67 11.65
N LEU A 226 -6.45 -14.31 12.70
CA LEU A 226 -5.40 -15.18 13.27
C LEU A 226 -5.99 -16.44 13.92
N ASP A 227 -7.09 -16.30 14.67
CA ASP A 227 -7.76 -17.45 15.31
C ASP A 227 -8.27 -18.47 14.29
N LYS A 228 -8.79 -18.01 13.17
CA LYS A 228 -9.23 -18.90 12.08
C LYS A 228 -8.08 -19.68 11.43
N SER A 229 -6.90 -19.08 11.33
CA SER A 229 -5.73 -19.72 10.74
C SER A 229 -5.08 -20.78 11.64
N SER A 230 -5.38 -20.77 12.93
CA SER A 230 -4.86 -21.76 13.90
C SER A 230 -5.71 -23.03 14.04
N VAL A 231 -6.83 -23.14 13.31
CA VAL A 231 -7.81 -24.24 13.40
C VAL A 231 -7.80 -25.16 12.17
N GLU A 232 -7.12 -24.81 11.09
CA GLU A 232 -6.91 -25.63 9.90
C GLU A 232 -5.48 -26.23 9.87
#